data_f97b2ff67e368859ada3df87cf21e62d
#
_entry.id   f97b2ff67e368859ada3df87cf21e62d
#
_cell.length_a   1.000
_cell.length_b   1.000
_cell.length_c   1.000
_cell.angle_alpha   90.00
_cell.angle_beta   90.00
_cell.angle_gamma   90.00
#
_symmetry.space_group_name_H-M   'P 1'
#
loop_
_entity.id
_entity.type
_entity.pdbx_description
1 polymer ?
#
loop_
_entity_poly.entity_id
_entity_poly.type
_entity_poly.pdbx_seq_one_letter_code
_entity_poly.pdbx_strand_id
1 'polypeptide(L)'
;MSRFFWLLSFVAGLTGMVFAFFARDTQLTELQSLVTDLQPDRDAETVKTAATIVFWGSLGALAAVVLAEAMLLAAMMRRRGGARWLLLALLLVHGAVAVLVAAFVVRQGEAGLTVLALVAAQLLLAALGLIVSFLPGAGRWFRAGTRGRGIRS
;
A
#
# COMPACT_ATOMS: atom_id res chain seq x y z
N MET A 1 -16.56 11.85 -5.92
CA MET A 1 -15.28 12.35 -5.38
C MET A 1 -14.42 11.21 -4.76
N SER A 2 -14.96 10.36 -3.85
CA SER A 2 -14.18 9.27 -3.24
C SER A 2 -13.47 8.35 -4.26
N ARG A 3 -14.13 7.96 -5.36
CA ARG A 3 -13.53 7.10 -6.40
C ARG A 3 -12.31 7.71 -7.08
N PHE A 4 -12.29 9.03 -7.24
CA PHE A 4 -11.16 9.74 -7.85
C PHE A 4 -9.91 9.65 -6.98
N PHE A 5 -10.04 9.87 -5.66
CA PHE A 5 -8.91 9.73 -4.73
C PHE A 5 -8.36 8.31 -4.69
N TRP A 6 -9.23 7.29 -4.72
CA TRP A 6 -8.80 5.89 -4.77
C TRP A 6 -8.08 5.54 -6.06
N LEU A 7 -8.59 6.00 -7.22
CA LEU A 7 -7.89 5.78 -8.49
C LEU A 7 -6.51 6.44 -8.50
N LEU A 8 -6.41 7.67 -7.96
CA LEU A 8 -5.14 8.38 -7.88
C LEU A 8 -4.16 7.68 -6.92
N SER A 9 -4.67 7.14 -5.80
CA SER A 9 -3.89 6.31 -4.87
C SER A 9 -3.33 5.07 -5.57
N PHE A 10 -4.14 4.34 -6.33
CA PHE A 10 -3.68 3.17 -7.09
C PHE A 10 -2.64 3.52 -8.14
N VAL A 11 -2.82 4.65 -8.86
CA VAL A 11 -1.82 5.12 -9.82
C VAL A 11 -0.50 5.43 -9.10
N ALA A 12 -0.54 6.12 -7.96
CA ALA A 12 0.65 6.41 -7.17
C ALA A 12 1.36 5.13 -6.70
N GLY A 13 0.59 4.16 -6.16
CA GLY A 13 1.13 2.87 -5.72
C GLY A 13 1.74 2.05 -6.86
N LEU A 14 1.05 1.99 -8.00
CA LEU A 14 1.55 1.30 -9.18
C LEU A 14 2.82 1.97 -9.73
N THR A 15 2.85 3.30 -9.77
CA THR A 15 4.04 4.06 -10.17
C THR A 15 5.22 3.76 -9.25
N GLY A 16 4.98 3.70 -7.93
CA GLY A 16 6.00 3.32 -6.95
C GLY A 16 6.55 1.90 -7.18
N MET A 17 5.68 0.92 -7.45
CA MET A 17 6.10 -0.46 -7.76
C MET A 17 6.91 -0.54 -9.05
N VAL A 18 6.48 0.16 -10.09
CA VAL A 18 7.20 0.22 -11.38
C VAL A 18 8.57 0.87 -11.19
N PHE A 19 8.63 1.98 -10.45
CA PHE A 19 9.89 2.65 -10.14
C PHE A 19 10.83 1.73 -9.32
N ALA A 20 10.32 1.06 -8.29
CA ALA A 20 11.09 0.10 -7.49
C ALA A 20 11.63 -1.05 -8.35
N PHE A 21 10.84 -1.54 -9.30
CA PHE A 21 11.27 -2.59 -10.24
C PHE A 21 12.40 -2.12 -11.16
N PHE A 22 12.33 -0.91 -11.68
CA PHE A 22 13.40 -0.35 -12.53
C PHE A 22 14.66 0.00 -11.73
N ALA A 23 14.51 0.43 -10.48
CA ALA A 23 15.62 0.72 -9.56
C ALA A 23 16.14 -0.53 -8.81
N ARG A 24 15.67 -1.75 -9.15
CA ARG A 24 15.95 -2.98 -8.41
C ARG A 24 17.43 -3.26 -8.17
N ASP A 25 18.28 -3.00 -9.17
CA ASP A 25 19.70 -3.33 -9.08
C ASP A 25 20.39 -2.44 -8.03
N THR A 26 20.06 -1.14 -8.01
CA THR A 26 20.53 -0.20 -6.98
C THR A 26 19.99 -0.60 -5.60
N GLN A 27 18.69 -0.88 -5.50
CA GLN A 27 18.07 -1.25 -4.23
C GLN A 27 18.60 -2.58 -3.68
N LEU A 28 18.87 -3.57 -4.54
CA LEU A 28 19.50 -4.83 -4.12
C LEU A 28 20.90 -4.61 -3.60
N THR A 29 21.72 -3.77 -4.25
CA THR A 29 23.06 -3.43 -3.80
C THR A 29 23.03 -2.75 -2.42
N GLU A 30 22.12 -1.80 -2.23
CA GLU A 30 21.97 -1.10 -0.94
C GLU A 30 21.45 -2.03 0.17
N LEU A 31 20.52 -2.94 -0.14
CA LEU A 31 20.09 -3.96 0.80
C LEU A 31 21.21 -4.93 1.17
N GLN A 32 22.07 -5.30 0.21
CA GLN A 32 23.24 -6.12 0.49
C GLN A 32 24.22 -5.40 1.43
N SER A 33 24.50 -4.11 1.20
CA SER A 33 25.36 -3.33 2.10
C SER A 33 24.77 -3.24 3.50
N LEU A 34 23.46 -3.01 3.61
CA LEU A 34 22.77 -2.97 4.90
C LEU A 34 22.85 -4.30 5.65
N VAL A 35 22.65 -5.42 4.96
CA VAL A 35 22.76 -6.76 5.57
C VAL A 35 24.20 -7.03 6.01
N THR A 36 25.19 -6.63 5.21
CA THR A 36 26.61 -6.75 5.57
C THR A 36 26.96 -5.91 6.80
N ASP A 37 26.46 -4.68 6.88
CA ASP A 37 26.67 -3.80 8.05
C ASP A 37 26.06 -4.38 9.34
N LEU A 38 24.92 -5.02 9.23
CA LEU A 38 24.24 -5.66 10.36
C LEU A 38 24.84 -7.01 10.77
N GLN A 39 25.41 -7.74 9.82
CA GLN A 39 25.98 -9.07 10.00
C GLN A 39 27.29 -9.25 9.20
N PRO A 40 28.39 -8.65 9.64
CA PRO A 40 29.66 -8.64 8.89
C PRO A 40 30.29 -10.03 8.72
N ASP A 41 29.93 -10.98 9.58
CA ASP A 41 30.50 -12.36 9.56
C ASP A 41 29.79 -13.30 8.58
N ARG A 42 28.78 -12.82 7.85
CA ARG A 42 28.06 -13.62 6.87
C ARG A 42 28.77 -13.66 5.52
N ASP A 43 28.72 -14.82 4.87
CA ASP A 43 29.24 -14.98 3.51
C ASP A 43 28.40 -14.17 2.49
N ALA A 44 29.05 -13.77 1.38
CA ALA A 44 28.44 -12.91 0.37
C ALA A 44 27.21 -13.54 -0.31
N GLU A 45 27.13 -14.88 -0.40
CA GLU A 45 26.00 -15.55 -1.02
C GLU A 45 24.76 -15.51 -0.12
N THR A 46 24.95 -15.71 1.19
CA THR A 46 23.88 -15.56 2.18
C THR A 46 23.35 -14.12 2.21
N VAL A 47 24.23 -13.11 2.17
CA VAL A 47 23.85 -11.69 2.10
C VAL A 47 23.02 -11.39 0.86
N LYS A 48 23.49 -11.84 -0.31
CA LYS A 48 22.79 -11.66 -1.58
C LYS A 48 21.40 -12.33 -1.58
N THR A 49 21.32 -13.54 -1.05
CA THR A 49 20.05 -14.29 -0.96
C THR A 49 19.08 -13.57 -0.02
N ALA A 50 19.53 -13.13 1.14
CA ALA A 50 18.71 -12.37 2.09
C ALA A 50 18.19 -11.07 1.47
N ALA A 51 19.03 -10.26 0.83
CA ALA A 51 18.64 -9.04 0.14
C ALA A 51 17.60 -9.30 -0.95
N THR A 52 17.78 -10.37 -1.73
CA THR A 52 16.84 -10.78 -2.79
C THR A 52 15.46 -11.16 -2.22
N ILE A 53 15.44 -11.96 -1.14
CA ILE A 53 14.19 -12.35 -0.47
C ILE A 53 13.47 -11.12 0.10
N VAL A 54 14.21 -10.22 0.75
CA VAL A 54 13.63 -8.98 1.33
C VAL A 54 13.06 -8.11 0.22
N PHE A 55 13.78 -7.90 -0.87
CA PHE A 55 13.32 -7.08 -1.99
C PHE A 55 12.03 -7.63 -2.62
N TRP A 56 12.06 -8.88 -3.09
CA TRP A 56 10.91 -9.48 -3.76
C TRP A 56 9.74 -9.73 -2.81
N GLY A 57 10.03 -10.10 -1.56
CA GLY A 57 9.02 -10.25 -0.51
C GLY A 57 8.30 -8.93 -0.22
N SER A 58 9.03 -7.82 -0.12
CA SER A 58 8.47 -6.49 0.10
C SER A 58 7.62 -6.03 -1.09
N LEU A 59 8.10 -6.23 -2.31
CA LEU A 59 7.38 -5.87 -3.52
C LEU A 59 6.10 -6.72 -3.68
N GLY A 60 6.18 -8.02 -3.39
CA GLY A 60 5.02 -8.92 -3.37
C GLY A 60 4.00 -8.57 -2.30
N ALA A 61 4.45 -8.23 -1.09
CA ALA A 61 3.58 -7.77 -0.01
C ALA A 61 2.86 -6.47 -0.38
N LEU A 62 3.58 -5.50 -0.97
CA LEU A 62 2.97 -4.25 -1.45
C LEU A 62 1.92 -4.51 -2.52
N ALA A 63 2.21 -5.37 -3.50
CA ALA A 63 1.25 -5.76 -4.53
C ALA A 63 0.00 -6.43 -3.92
N ALA A 64 0.17 -7.32 -2.94
CA ALA A 64 -0.93 -7.97 -2.24
C ALA A 64 -1.82 -6.96 -1.49
N VAL A 65 -1.23 -5.97 -0.82
CA VAL A 65 -1.98 -4.89 -0.14
C VAL A 65 -2.79 -4.07 -1.14
N VAL A 66 -2.18 -3.64 -2.25
CA VAL A 66 -2.88 -2.87 -3.30
C VAL A 66 -4.04 -3.67 -3.91
N LEU A 67 -3.85 -4.97 -4.14
CA LEU A 67 -4.92 -5.86 -4.63
C LEU A 67 -6.04 -6.00 -3.58
N ALA A 68 -5.71 -6.15 -2.30
CA ALA A 68 -6.70 -6.21 -1.22
C ALA A 68 -7.50 -4.91 -1.12
N GLU A 69 -6.84 -3.75 -1.20
CA GLU A 69 -7.49 -2.44 -1.24
C GLU A 69 -8.45 -2.33 -2.44
N ALA A 70 -8.03 -2.77 -3.62
CA ALA A 70 -8.86 -2.76 -4.83
C ALA A 70 -10.10 -3.65 -4.68
N MET A 71 -9.94 -4.86 -4.13
CA MET A 71 -11.05 -5.78 -3.87
C MET A 71 -12.03 -5.22 -2.84
N LEU A 72 -11.54 -4.62 -1.76
CA LEU A 72 -12.37 -4.00 -0.73
C LEU A 72 -13.08 -2.76 -1.26
N LEU A 73 -12.43 -1.97 -2.10
CA LEU A 73 -13.07 -0.85 -2.80
C LEU A 73 -14.20 -1.33 -3.71
N ALA A 74 -13.99 -2.41 -4.47
CA ALA A 74 -15.03 -3.03 -5.29
C ALA A 74 -16.21 -3.55 -4.44
N ALA A 75 -15.94 -4.15 -3.26
CA ALA A 75 -16.96 -4.57 -2.30
C ALA A 75 -17.74 -3.38 -1.71
N MET A 76 -17.05 -2.28 -1.43
CA MET A 76 -17.67 -1.03 -0.98
C MET A 76 -18.59 -0.45 -2.08
N MET A 77 -18.17 -0.51 -3.33
CA MET A 77 -18.98 -0.05 -4.47
C MET A 77 -20.25 -0.90 -4.66
N ARG A 78 -20.23 -2.18 -4.25
CA ARG A 78 -21.40 -3.08 -4.19
C ARG A 78 -22.29 -2.83 -2.96
N ARG A 79 -22.16 -1.66 -2.29
CA ARG A 79 -22.94 -1.23 -1.12
C ARG A 79 -22.79 -2.12 0.13
N ARG A 80 -21.68 -2.84 0.28
CA ARG A 80 -21.37 -3.58 1.50
C ARG A 80 -20.80 -2.63 2.55
N GLY A 81 -21.62 -2.20 3.50
CA GLY A 81 -21.26 -1.21 4.51
C GLY A 81 -20.07 -1.60 5.39
N GLY A 82 -19.83 -2.91 5.63
CA GLY A 82 -18.68 -3.40 6.38
C GLY A 82 -17.33 -3.20 5.66
N ALA A 83 -17.32 -3.12 4.32
CA ALA A 83 -16.07 -2.99 3.55
C ALA A 83 -15.27 -1.73 3.91
N ARG A 84 -15.92 -0.64 4.32
CA ARG A 84 -15.24 0.61 4.74
C ARG A 84 -14.43 0.44 6.02
N TRP A 85 -14.89 -0.39 6.96
CA TRP A 85 -14.17 -0.68 8.19
C TRP A 85 -12.96 -1.58 7.94
N LEU A 86 -13.09 -2.55 7.01
CA LEU A 86 -11.97 -3.37 6.56
C LEU A 86 -10.93 -2.54 5.80
N LEU A 87 -11.36 -1.58 4.97
CA LEU A 87 -10.45 -0.63 4.31
C LEU A 87 -9.71 0.24 5.34
N LEU A 88 -10.40 0.69 6.40
CA LEU A 88 -9.75 1.44 7.48
C LEU A 88 -8.68 0.58 8.17
N ALA A 89 -9.02 -0.65 8.55
CA ALA A 89 -8.07 -1.55 9.19
C ALA A 89 -6.86 -1.84 8.28
N LEU A 90 -7.11 -2.12 6.99
CA LEU A 90 -6.03 -2.36 6.01
C LEU A 90 -5.15 -1.12 5.82
N LEU A 91 -5.74 0.07 5.75
CA LEU A 91 -4.99 1.33 5.62
C LEU A 91 -4.12 1.60 6.85
N LEU A 92 -4.59 1.28 8.06
CA LEU A 92 -3.79 1.39 9.28
C LEU A 92 -2.61 0.41 9.28
N VAL A 93 -2.83 -0.84 8.85
CA VAL A 93 -1.75 -1.84 8.70
C VAL A 93 -0.75 -1.37 7.64
N HIS A 94 -1.24 -0.91 6.49
CA HIS A 94 -0.38 -0.38 5.42
C HIS A 94 0.44 0.82 5.91
N GLY A 95 -0.17 1.76 6.63
CA GLY A 95 0.52 2.90 7.23
C GLY A 95 1.59 2.48 8.23
N ALA A 96 1.31 1.51 9.09
CA ALA A 96 2.30 0.98 10.03
C ALA A 96 3.50 0.34 9.32
N VAL A 97 3.24 -0.47 8.27
CA VAL A 97 4.29 -1.07 7.44
C VAL A 97 5.11 0.02 6.74
N ALA A 98 4.45 1.06 6.19
CA ALA A 98 5.13 2.17 5.53
C ALA A 98 6.05 2.94 6.48
N VAL A 99 5.64 3.17 7.73
CA VAL A 99 6.48 3.80 8.77
C VAL A 99 7.70 2.93 9.09
N LEU A 100 7.51 1.62 9.24
CA LEU A 100 8.63 0.70 9.46
C LEU A 100 9.60 0.72 8.27
N VAL A 101 9.09 0.63 7.04
CA VAL A 101 9.92 0.71 5.82
C VAL A 101 10.65 2.04 5.73
N ALA A 102 9.99 3.16 6.07
CA ALA A 102 10.60 4.48 6.05
C ALA A 102 11.85 4.57 6.94
N ALA A 103 11.83 3.91 8.11
CA ALA A 103 12.98 3.89 9.02
C ALA A 103 14.25 3.25 8.39
N PHE A 104 14.06 2.34 7.43
CA PHE A 104 15.16 1.70 6.69
C PHE A 104 15.50 2.43 5.39
N VAL A 105 14.49 2.95 4.67
CA VAL A 105 14.61 3.57 3.35
C VAL A 105 15.24 4.97 3.39
N VAL A 106 15.07 5.71 4.49
CA VAL A 106 15.70 7.05 4.65
C VAL A 106 17.23 7.01 4.56
N ARG A 107 17.84 5.85 4.78
CA ARG A 107 19.28 5.64 4.60
C ARG A 107 19.73 5.44 3.15
N GLN A 108 18.81 5.30 2.20
CA GLN A 108 19.05 4.85 0.82
C GLN A 108 19.17 6.01 -0.19
N GLY A 109 19.45 7.25 0.22
CA GLY A 109 19.67 8.37 -0.68
C GLY A 109 18.43 8.83 -1.46
N GLU A 110 18.63 9.45 -2.63
CA GLU A 110 17.54 10.07 -3.41
C GLU A 110 16.50 9.07 -3.92
N ALA A 111 16.92 7.86 -4.31
CA ALA A 111 16.00 6.81 -4.78
C ALA A 111 15.05 6.37 -3.67
N GLY A 112 15.55 6.21 -2.45
CA GLY A 112 14.75 5.88 -1.28
C GLY A 112 13.74 6.98 -0.94
N LEU A 113 14.14 8.24 -1.00
CA LEU A 113 13.25 9.38 -0.78
C LEU A 113 12.11 9.43 -1.82
N THR A 114 12.40 9.11 -3.07
CA THR A 114 11.37 9.05 -4.13
C THR A 114 10.33 7.96 -3.85
N VAL A 115 10.76 6.76 -3.47
CA VAL A 115 9.85 5.67 -3.07
C VAL A 115 9.02 6.09 -1.86
N LEU A 116 9.64 6.67 -0.84
CA LEU A 116 8.95 7.14 0.36
C LEU A 116 7.89 8.21 0.04
N ALA A 117 8.22 9.17 -0.83
CA ALA A 117 7.28 10.20 -1.27
C ALA A 117 6.06 9.60 -2.01
N LEU A 118 6.29 8.59 -2.87
CA LEU A 118 5.20 7.89 -3.58
C LEU A 118 4.31 7.10 -2.62
N VAL A 119 4.89 6.39 -1.65
CA VAL A 119 4.14 5.65 -0.62
C VAL A 119 3.35 6.60 0.26
N ALA A 120 3.95 7.73 0.68
CA ALA A 120 3.26 8.75 1.46
C ALA A 120 2.09 9.36 0.67
N ALA A 121 2.28 9.69 -0.59
CA ALA A 121 1.23 10.20 -1.47
C ALA A 121 0.09 9.18 -1.63
N GLN A 122 0.41 7.89 -1.84
CA GLN A 122 -0.57 6.82 -1.91
C GLN A 122 -1.41 6.74 -0.63
N LEU A 123 -0.77 6.71 0.55
CA LEU A 123 -1.47 6.63 1.83
C LEU A 123 -2.35 7.85 2.10
N LEU A 124 -1.87 9.07 1.79
CA LEU A 124 -2.65 10.29 1.93
C LEU A 124 -3.88 10.28 1.04
N LEU A 125 -3.73 9.88 -0.22
CA LEU A 125 -4.85 9.79 -1.18
C LEU A 125 -5.87 8.72 -0.76
N ALA A 126 -5.41 7.57 -0.28
CA ALA A 126 -6.28 6.52 0.23
C ALA A 126 -7.03 6.98 1.49
N ALA A 127 -6.35 7.68 2.43
CA ALA A 127 -6.96 8.24 3.62
C ALA A 127 -8.03 9.29 3.26
N LEU A 128 -7.76 10.20 2.34
CA LEU A 128 -8.75 11.17 1.84
C LEU A 128 -9.95 10.47 1.20
N GLY A 129 -9.71 9.45 0.36
CA GLY A 129 -10.77 8.64 -0.24
C GLY A 129 -11.64 7.95 0.81
N LEU A 130 -11.02 7.45 1.88
CA LEU A 130 -11.72 6.81 2.99
C LEU A 130 -12.52 7.81 3.81
N ILE A 131 -11.95 8.96 4.19
CA ILE A 131 -12.64 10.04 4.92
C ILE A 131 -13.89 10.46 4.16
N VAL A 132 -13.77 10.71 2.85
CA VAL A 132 -14.92 11.07 2.01
C VAL A 132 -16.00 9.98 2.01
N SER A 133 -15.63 8.71 2.16
CA SER A 133 -16.58 7.59 2.24
C SER A 133 -17.39 7.55 3.55
N PHE A 134 -16.91 8.20 4.61
CA PHE A 134 -17.60 8.32 5.90
C PHE A 134 -18.49 9.56 6.01
N LEU A 135 -18.41 10.51 5.08
CA LEU A 135 -19.25 11.71 5.11
C LEU A 135 -20.77 11.38 5.01
N PRO A 136 -21.65 12.19 5.62
CA PRO A 136 -23.09 11.91 5.73
C PRO A 136 -23.80 11.69 4.39
N GLY A 137 -23.30 12.30 3.30
CA GLY A 137 -23.81 12.08 1.94
C GLY A 137 -23.62 10.66 1.44
N ALA A 138 -22.51 9.99 1.81
CA ALA A 138 -22.26 8.60 1.48
C ALA A 138 -23.19 7.65 2.29
N GLY A 139 -23.49 7.97 3.54
CA GLY A 139 -24.37 7.17 4.40
C GLY A 139 -25.81 7.03 3.85
N ARG A 140 -26.32 8.03 3.17
CA ARG A 140 -27.63 7.97 2.48
C ARG A 140 -27.63 7.01 1.30
N TRP A 141 -26.54 6.97 0.55
CA TRP A 141 -26.37 6.07 -0.58
C TRP A 141 -26.31 4.58 -0.18
N PHE A 142 -25.68 4.26 0.94
CA PHE A 142 -25.63 2.90 1.51
C PHE A 142 -27.00 2.42 2.01
N ARG A 143 -27.79 3.32 2.68
CA ARG A 143 -29.14 3.00 3.20
C ARG A 143 -30.18 2.77 2.09
N ALA A 144 -30.05 3.44 0.96
CA ALA A 144 -30.95 3.22 -0.18
C ALA A 144 -30.83 1.83 -0.80
N GLY A 145 -29.67 1.17 -0.65
CA GLY A 145 -29.44 -0.19 -1.16
C GLY A 145 -30.07 -1.31 -0.33
N THR A 146 -30.28 -1.09 0.98
CA THR A 146 -30.91 -2.08 1.86
C THR A 146 -32.42 -2.12 1.73
N ARG A 147 -33.07 -0.99 1.43
CA ARG A 147 -34.53 -0.91 1.22
C ARG A 147 -35.01 -1.60 -0.08
N GLY A 148 -34.18 -1.67 -1.12
CA GLY A 148 -34.54 -2.34 -2.38
C GLY A 148 -34.51 -3.87 -2.33
N ARG A 149 -33.96 -4.49 -1.29
CA ARG A 149 -33.93 -5.96 -1.15
C ARG A 149 -35.12 -6.51 -0.37
N GLY A 150 -35.82 -5.71 0.43
CA GLY A 150 -36.96 -6.13 1.24
C GLY A 150 -38.30 -6.20 0.50
N ILE A 151 -38.36 -5.78 -0.76
CA ILE A 151 -39.61 -5.73 -1.56
C ILE A 151 -39.71 -6.92 -2.55
N ARG A 152 -38.73 -7.83 -2.57
CA ARG A 152 -38.70 -9.00 -3.50
C ARG A 152 -38.74 -10.36 -2.78
N SER A 153 -39.32 -10.40 -1.59
CA SER A 153 -39.65 -11.67 -0.89
C SER A 153 -41.15 -11.84 -0.72
#